data_29a60e326bc7386aa1ab3d0b050b4cd9
#
_entry.id   29a60e326bc7386aa1ab3d0b050b4cd9
#
_cell.length_a   1.000
_cell.length_b   1.000
_cell.length_c   1.000
_cell.angle_alpha   90.00
_cell.angle_beta   90.00
_cell.angle_gamma   90.00
#
_symmetry.space_group_name_H-M   'P 1'
#
loop_
_entity.id
_entity.type
_entity.pdbx_description
1 polymer ?
#
loop_
_entity_poly.entity_id
_entity_poly.type
_entity_poly.pdbx_seq_one_letter_code
_entity_poly.pdbx_strand_id
1 'polypeptide(L)'
;NQATVEFINRANSYEKETVSFEVVADVQKNGLKPASKKSAHYLYTKARAQYYAEQLAMKRLYAKNQYTFHLDWAFCRLEPGDLVTITDELCGLREQIVVITSVSEAADGQLEITAEGKPPGTYAPAKYNVHENERPFIDYNVPAPNVNDVAIIQTPGDVGGNELYIGVNS
;
A
#
# COMPACT_ATOMS: atom_id res chain seq x y z
N ASN A 1 5.50 6.21 18.79
CA ASN A 1 6.72 6.00 18.04
C ASN A 1 6.89 4.59 17.47
N GLN A 2 5.98 3.66 17.82
CA GLN A 2 5.85 2.35 17.19
C GLN A 2 4.45 2.22 16.59
N ALA A 3 4.36 1.72 15.35
CA ALA A 3 3.11 1.36 14.70
C ALA A 3 3.11 -0.13 14.35
N THR A 4 2.00 -0.80 14.63
CA THR A 4 1.80 -2.21 14.31
C THR A 4 0.63 -2.35 13.36
N VAL A 5 0.85 -3.07 12.26
CA VAL A 5 -0.13 -3.30 11.20
C VAL A 5 -0.37 -4.79 11.04
N GLU A 6 -1.63 -5.19 11.02
CA GLU A 6 -2.06 -6.54 10.67
C GLU A 6 -2.46 -6.56 9.20
N PHE A 7 -1.93 -7.49 8.44
CA PHE A 7 -2.20 -7.63 7.02
C PHE A 7 -2.41 -9.11 6.66
N ILE A 8 -2.87 -9.37 5.45
CA ILE A 8 -3.07 -10.73 4.93
C ILE A 8 -1.91 -11.08 4.01
N ASN A 9 -1.07 -12.06 4.42
CA ASN A 9 0.11 -12.39 3.64
C ASN A 9 -0.21 -13.42 2.55
N ARG A 10 -0.11 -12.99 1.28
CA ARG A 10 -0.31 -13.87 0.13
C ARG A 10 0.73 -15.00 0.02
N ALA A 11 1.97 -14.73 0.43
CA ALA A 11 3.03 -15.73 0.40
C ALA A 11 2.83 -16.83 1.45
N ASN A 12 2.04 -16.54 2.50
CA ASN A 12 1.71 -17.47 3.57
C ASN A 12 0.22 -17.84 3.53
N SER A 13 -0.23 -18.35 2.40
CA SER A 13 -1.60 -18.87 2.20
C SER A 13 -2.73 -17.93 2.65
N TYR A 14 -2.52 -16.61 2.55
CA TYR A 14 -3.45 -15.56 3.00
C TYR A 14 -3.71 -15.56 4.51
N GLU A 15 -2.80 -16.10 5.29
CA GLU A 15 -2.87 -16.00 6.75
C GLU A 15 -2.62 -14.56 7.22
N LYS A 16 -3.17 -14.24 8.40
CA LYS A 16 -2.99 -12.94 9.05
C LYS A 16 -1.60 -12.85 9.67
N GLU A 17 -0.85 -11.86 9.28
CA GLU A 17 0.45 -11.55 9.87
C GLU A 17 0.48 -10.12 10.40
N THR A 18 1.41 -9.86 11.31
CA THR A 18 1.63 -8.53 11.86
C THR A 18 3.04 -8.05 11.54
N VAL A 19 3.14 -6.77 11.21
CA VAL A 19 4.41 -6.07 11.03
C VAL A 19 4.42 -4.86 11.93
N SER A 20 5.54 -4.62 12.62
CA SER A 20 5.76 -3.42 13.41
C SER A 20 6.92 -2.61 12.84
N PHE A 21 6.79 -1.30 12.94
CA PHE A 21 7.85 -0.34 12.65
C PHE A 21 8.00 0.62 13.80
N GLU A 22 9.23 0.91 14.17
CA GLU A 22 9.57 1.84 15.26
C GLU A 22 10.59 2.88 14.79
N VAL A 23 10.40 4.11 15.25
CA VAL A 23 11.35 5.20 15.01
C VAL A 23 12.40 5.15 16.11
N VAL A 24 13.52 4.48 15.81
CA VAL A 24 14.59 4.18 16.78
C VAL A 24 15.10 5.44 17.52
N ALA A 25 15.29 6.54 16.80
CA ALA A 25 15.77 7.79 17.39
C ALA A 25 14.81 8.35 18.47
N ASP A 26 13.50 8.22 18.25
CA ASP A 26 12.52 8.67 19.26
C ASP A 26 12.37 7.64 20.40
N VAL A 27 12.48 6.36 20.10
CA VAL A 27 12.45 5.30 21.11
C VAL A 27 13.62 5.46 22.10
N GLN A 28 14.82 5.76 21.59
CA GLN A 28 15.99 6.01 22.45
C GLN A 28 15.82 7.23 23.36
N LYS A 29 15.15 8.28 22.88
CA LYS A 29 14.95 9.52 23.62
C LYS A 29 13.78 9.48 24.59
N ASN A 30 12.67 8.92 24.19
CA ASN A 30 11.37 9.03 24.86
C ASN A 30 10.82 7.68 25.35
N GLY A 31 11.55 6.59 25.17
CA GLY A 31 11.09 5.23 25.44
C GLY A 31 10.09 4.73 24.37
N LEU A 32 9.80 3.45 24.44
CA LEU A 32 8.87 2.79 23.54
C LEU A 32 7.42 3.19 23.85
N LYS A 33 6.72 3.73 22.87
CA LYS A 33 5.30 4.10 22.96
C LYS A 33 4.52 3.37 21.85
N PRO A 34 4.07 2.13 22.11
CA PRO A 34 3.35 1.36 21.10
C PRO A 34 1.99 1.97 20.80
N ALA A 35 1.63 1.95 19.54
CA ALA A 35 0.31 2.31 19.10
C ALA A 35 -0.61 1.08 19.09
N SER A 36 -1.93 1.30 19.15
CA SER A 36 -2.89 0.25 18.89
C SER A 36 -2.68 -0.37 17.52
N LYS A 37 -2.81 -1.69 17.43
CA LYS A 37 -2.70 -2.43 16.18
C LYS A 37 -3.74 -1.94 15.17
N LYS A 38 -3.31 -1.64 13.94
CA LYS A 38 -4.20 -1.24 12.85
C LYS A 38 -4.38 -2.38 11.86
N SER A 39 -5.62 -2.71 11.56
CA SER A 39 -5.97 -3.71 10.56
C SER A 39 -5.92 -3.09 9.17
N ALA A 40 -5.18 -3.73 8.24
CA ALA A 40 -5.02 -3.32 6.85
C ALA A 40 -5.07 -4.55 5.93
N HIS A 41 -6.19 -5.26 5.96
CA HIS A 41 -6.40 -6.52 5.23
C HIS A 41 -6.41 -6.37 3.70
N TYR A 42 -6.43 -5.14 3.18
CA TYR A 42 -6.26 -4.84 1.77
C TYR A 42 -4.79 -4.93 1.30
N LEU A 43 -3.86 -5.02 2.26
CA LEU A 43 -2.44 -5.26 1.96
C LEU A 43 -2.18 -6.77 1.97
N TYR A 44 -1.47 -7.25 0.96
CA TYR A 44 -1.21 -8.68 0.77
C TYR A 44 0.28 -9.02 0.67
N THR A 45 1.17 -8.03 0.78
CA THR A 45 2.62 -8.22 0.81
C THR A 45 3.23 -7.63 2.06
N LYS A 46 4.23 -8.32 2.60
CA LYS A 46 4.99 -7.89 3.77
C LYS A 46 5.68 -6.53 3.52
N ALA A 47 6.27 -6.33 2.33
CA ALA A 47 6.96 -5.08 2.00
C ALA A 47 6.02 -3.87 2.02
N ARG A 48 4.80 -3.99 1.45
CA ARG A 48 3.79 -2.93 1.50
C ARG A 48 3.29 -2.68 2.92
N ALA A 49 3.11 -3.73 3.71
CA ALA A 49 2.71 -3.62 5.10
C ALA A 49 3.79 -2.92 5.95
N GLN A 50 5.06 -3.22 5.72
CA GLN A 50 6.19 -2.53 6.37
C GLN A 50 6.22 -1.05 6.01
N TYR A 51 6.09 -0.72 4.73
CA TYR A 51 6.03 0.68 4.28
C TYR A 51 4.84 1.43 4.90
N TYR A 52 3.68 0.80 4.95
CA TYR A 52 2.50 1.40 5.58
C TYR A 52 2.68 1.61 7.08
N ALA A 53 3.30 0.65 7.79
CA ALA A 53 3.64 0.80 9.22
C ALA A 53 4.64 1.95 9.44
N GLU A 54 5.65 2.10 8.57
CA GLU A 54 6.59 3.22 8.59
C GLU A 54 5.86 4.56 8.44
N GLN A 55 4.99 4.68 7.41
CA GLN A 55 4.21 5.90 7.19
C GLN A 55 3.31 6.26 8.38
N LEU A 56 2.68 5.26 8.99
CA LEU A 56 1.87 5.47 10.19
C LEU A 56 2.69 5.95 11.39
N ALA A 57 3.87 5.36 11.62
CA ALA A 57 4.74 5.76 12.70
C ALA A 57 5.27 7.19 12.50
N MET A 58 5.70 7.52 11.27
CA MET A 58 6.16 8.85 10.90
C MET A 58 5.03 9.90 11.00
N LYS A 59 3.85 9.59 10.50
CA LYS A 59 2.68 10.47 10.62
C LYS A 59 2.38 10.78 12.09
N ARG A 60 2.35 9.78 12.95
CA ARG A 60 2.07 9.95 14.38
C ARG A 60 3.14 10.76 15.13
N LEU A 61 4.39 10.62 14.71
CA LEU A 61 5.49 11.32 15.35
C LEU A 61 5.56 12.79 14.94
N TYR A 62 5.35 13.08 13.68
CA TYR A 62 5.61 14.38 13.09
C TYR A 62 4.37 15.19 12.74
N ALA A 63 3.29 14.56 12.28
CA ALA A 63 2.05 15.24 11.91
C ALA A 63 1.12 15.38 13.13
N LYS A 64 1.49 16.23 14.09
CA LYS A 64 0.74 16.41 15.36
C LYS A 64 -0.26 17.54 15.31
N ASN A 65 -0.08 18.49 14.40
CA ASN A 65 -0.88 19.70 14.35
C ASN A 65 -2.02 19.52 13.35
N GLN A 66 -3.19 19.85 13.82
CA GLN A 66 -4.40 19.98 13.00
C GLN A 66 -4.80 21.46 12.97
N TYR A 67 -5.19 21.93 11.82
CA TYR A 67 -5.59 23.32 11.58
C TYR A 67 -7.04 23.33 11.10
N THR A 68 -7.85 24.20 11.68
CA THR A 68 -9.21 24.46 11.21
C THR A 68 -9.33 25.94 10.91
N PHE A 69 -9.75 26.29 9.72
CA PHE A 69 -9.88 27.68 9.28
C PHE A 69 -11.02 27.80 8.26
N HIS A 70 -11.49 29.03 8.09
CA HIS A 70 -12.55 29.35 7.15
C HIS A 70 -12.00 30.11 5.95
N LEU A 71 -12.48 29.78 4.77
CA LEU A 71 -12.16 30.44 3.51
C LEU A 71 -13.41 30.86 2.78
N ASP A 72 -13.25 31.88 1.94
CA ASP A 72 -14.32 32.33 1.04
C ASP A 72 -14.62 31.30 -0.05
N TRP A 73 -15.79 31.38 -0.64
CA TRP A 73 -16.25 30.55 -1.73
C TRP A 73 -15.33 30.55 -2.97
N ALA A 74 -14.46 31.53 -3.10
CA ALA A 74 -13.43 31.54 -4.15
C ALA A 74 -12.53 30.31 -4.12
N PHE A 75 -12.43 29.64 -2.98
CA PHE A 75 -11.63 28.43 -2.76
C PHE A 75 -12.43 27.12 -2.86
N CYS A 76 -13.65 27.16 -3.42
CA CYS A 76 -14.53 25.99 -3.53
C CYS A 76 -13.95 24.81 -4.37
N ARG A 77 -12.84 25.01 -5.07
CA ARG A 77 -12.15 23.97 -5.85
C ARG A 77 -11.18 23.13 -5.03
N LEU A 78 -10.97 23.48 -3.76
CA LEU A 78 -10.12 22.69 -2.88
C LEU A 78 -10.80 21.37 -2.49
N GLU A 79 -10.06 20.27 -2.59
CA GLU A 79 -10.55 18.94 -2.28
C GLU A 79 -9.75 18.28 -1.14
N PRO A 80 -10.35 17.34 -0.40
CA PRO A 80 -9.60 16.53 0.56
C PRO A 80 -8.45 15.79 -0.12
N GLY A 81 -7.25 15.95 0.42
CA GLY A 81 -6.00 15.41 -0.16
C GLY A 81 -5.11 16.47 -0.80
N ASP A 82 -5.62 17.66 -1.07
CA ASP A 82 -4.84 18.76 -1.62
C ASP A 82 -3.76 19.23 -0.66
N LEU A 83 -2.63 19.64 -1.23
CA LEU A 83 -1.52 20.25 -0.52
C LEU A 83 -1.62 21.75 -0.65
N VAL A 84 -1.71 22.43 0.49
CA VAL A 84 -1.73 23.89 0.55
C VAL A 84 -0.70 24.40 1.55
N THR A 85 -0.35 25.68 1.44
CA THR A 85 0.48 26.37 2.41
C THR A 85 -0.35 27.34 3.23
N ILE A 86 -0.14 27.33 4.54
CA ILE A 86 -0.79 28.27 5.46
C ILE A 86 0.26 29.25 5.98
N THR A 87 -0.06 30.53 5.91
CA THR A 87 0.71 31.60 6.53
C THR A 87 -0.20 32.38 7.47
N ASP A 88 0.15 32.41 8.74
CA ASP A 88 -0.56 33.17 9.77
C ASP A 88 0.48 33.75 10.74
N GLU A 89 0.64 35.05 10.71
CA GLU A 89 1.62 35.74 11.56
C GLU A 89 1.25 35.69 13.04
N LEU A 90 -0.02 35.64 13.39
CA LEU A 90 -0.49 35.58 14.77
C LEU A 90 -0.16 34.22 15.41
N CYS A 91 -0.30 33.16 14.64
CA CYS A 91 0.05 31.80 15.04
C CYS A 91 1.52 31.45 14.79
N GLY A 92 2.30 32.37 14.21
CA GLY A 92 3.71 32.14 13.88
C GLY A 92 3.92 31.15 12.74
N LEU A 93 2.89 30.91 11.94
CA LEU A 93 2.97 30.01 10.78
C LEU A 93 3.49 30.77 9.58
N ARG A 94 4.54 30.24 8.97
CA ARG A 94 5.10 30.78 7.71
C ARG A 94 5.21 29.65 6.70
N GLU A 95 4.43 29.77 5.63
CA GLU A 95 4.42 28.79 4.53
C GLU A 95 4.37 27.34 4.98
N GLN A 96 3.62 27.08 6.06
CA GLN A 96 3.48 25.73 6.62
C GLN A 96 2.71 24.86 5.64
N ILE A 97 3.34 23.79 5.15
CA ILE A 97 2.70 22.84 4.25
C ILE A 97 1.73 21.98 5.04
N VAL A 98 0.49 21.91 4.58
CA VAL A 98 -0.59 21.10 5.17
C VAL A 98 -1.32 20.32 4.09
N VAL A 99 -1.96 19.23 4.49
CA VAL A 99 -2.86 18.43 3.66
C VAL A 99 -4.27 18.65 4.13
N ILE A 100 -5.17 18.99 3.23
CA ILE A 100 -6.59 19.13 3.53
C ILE A 100 -7.17 17.74 3.84
N THR A 101 -7.82 17.59 4.98
CA THR A 101 -8.47 16.34 5.40
C THR A 101 -9.97 16.36 5.19
N SER A 102 -10.60 17.52 5.37
CA SER A 102 -12.01 17.70 5.07
C SER A 102 -12.32 19.12 4.64
N VAL A 103 -13.32 19.25 3.80
CA VAL A 103 -13.91 20.52 3.37
C VAL A 103 -15.41 20.41 3.62
N SER A 104 -15.99 21.36 4.33
CA SER A 104 -17.42 21.45 4.58
C SER A 104 -17.91 22.88 4.34
N GLU A 105 -19.13 23.02 3.88
CA GLU A 105 -19.78 24.32 3.71
C GLU A 105 -20.47 24.71 5.02
N ALA A 106 -20.15 25.88 5.53
CA ALA A 106 -20.80 26.43 6.71
C ALA A 106 -22.10 27.13 6.33
N ALA A 107 -22.98 27.32 7.30
CA ALA A 107 -24.31 27.91 7.07
C ALA A 107 -24.28 29.38 6.57
N ASP A 108 -23.16 30.06 6.73
CA ASP A 108 -22.90 31.42 6.28
C ASP A 108 -22.32 31.50 4.85
N GLY A 109 -22.17 30.35 4.17
CA GLY A 109 -21.61 30.26 2.82
C GLY A 109 -20.10 30.32 2.78
N GLN A 110 -19.42 30.23 3.94
CA GLN A 110 -17.97 30.02 3.99
C GLN A 110 -17.62 28.54 3.94
N LEU A 111 -16.38 28.24 3.56
CA LEU A 111 -15.85 26.90 3.56
C LEU A 111 -15.06 26.68 4.85
N GLU A 112 -15.50 25.74 5.68
CA GLU A 112 -14.73 25.27 6.82
C GLU A 112 -13.78 24.17 6.35
N ILE A 113 -12.48 24.41 6.51
CA ILE A 113 -11.44 23.51 6.07
C ILE A 113 -10.70 22.99 7.29
N THR A 114 -10.56 21.66 7.35
CA THR A 114 -9.68 20.99 8.31
C THR A 114 -8.47 20.44 7.57
N ALA A 115 -7.28 20.72 8.06
CA ALA A 115 -6.03 20.29 7.47
C ALA A 115 -5.07 19.74 8.52
N GLU A 116 -4.21 18.81 8.13
CA GLU A 116 -3.13 18.25 8.96
C GLU A 116 -1.77 18.76 8.48
N GLY A 117 -0.87 19.05 9.42
CA GLY A 117 0.50 19.41 9.07
C GLY A 117 1.21 18.27 8.34
N LYS A 118 1.90 18.62 7.23
CA LYS A 118 2.71 17.68 6.46
C LYS A 118 4.19 18.05 6.61
N PRO A 119 4.90 17.49 7.60
CA PRO A 119 6.32 17.72 7.72
C PRO A 119 7.10 17.11 6.52
N PRO A 120 8.18 17.78 6.08
CA PRO A 120 8.99 17.29 4.98
C PRO A 120 9.55 15.88 5.28
N GLY A 121 9.59 15.02 4.27
CA GLY A 121 10.10 13.65 4.39
C GLY A 121 9.11 12.62 4.91
N THR A 122 7.91 13.01 5.35
CA THR A 122 6.90 12.06 5.89
C THR A 122 6.43 11.04 4.85
N TYR A 123 6.44 11.41 3.57
CA TYR A 123 6.05 10.53 2.46
C TYR A 123 7.23 10.26 1.52
N ALA A 124 8.39 9.98 2.11
CA ALA A 124 9.54 9.57 1.33
C ALA A 124 9.25 8.25 0.58
N PRO A 125 9.89 8.02 -0.57
CA PRO A 125 9.78 6.75 -1.27
C PRO A 125 10.12 5.57 -0.36
N ALA A 126 9.45 4.44 -0.58
CA ALA A 126 9.70 3.23 0.18
C ALA A 126 11.17 2.78 0.03
N LYS A 127 11.79 2.43 1.15
CA LYS A 127 13.14 1.85 1.18
C LYS A 127 13.17 0.39 0.77
N TYR A 128 12.01 -0.25 0.75
CA TYR A 128 11.82 -1.64 0.37
C TYR A 128 11.27 -1.73 -1.05
N ASN A 129 11.51 -2.85 -1.69
CA ASN A 129 10.85 -3.14 -2.96
C ASN A 129 9.37 -3.45 -2.68
N VAL A 130 8.51 -2.44 -2.92
CA VAL A 130 7.05 -2.58 -2.77
C VAL A 130 6.36 -3.03 -4.07
N HIS A 131 7.12 -3.11 -5.17
CA HIS A 131 6.62 -3.64 -6.42
C HIS A 131 6.69 -5.17 -6.37
N GLU A 132 5.58 -5.79 -6.63
CA GLU A 132 5.55 -7.22 -6.92
C GLU A 132 5.96 -7.46 -8.36
N ASN A 133 6.66 -8.57 -8.58
CA ASN A 133 6.75 -9.10 -9.94
C ASN A 133 5.34 -9.35 -10.42
N GLU A 134 4.95 -8.70 -11.51
CA GLU A 134 3.70 -9.00 -12.18
C GLU A 134 3.69 -10.49 -12.48
N ARG A 135 2.63 -11.18 -12.09
CA ARG A 135 2.46 -12.55 -12.54
C ARG A 135 2.37 -12.52 -14.06
N PRO A 136 3.11 -13.38 -14.75
CA PRO A 136 2.84 -13.54 -16.16
C PRO A 136 1.36 -13.93 -16.30
N PHE A 137 0.57 -13.05 -16.92
CA PHE A 137 -0.78 -13.39 -17.31
C PHE A 137 -0.67 -14.49 -18.33
N ILE A 138 -1.29 -15.63 -18.05
CA ILE A 138 -1.47 -16.66 -19.06
C ILE A 138 -2.42 -16.06 -20.08
N ASP A 139 -1.92 -15.77 -21.27
CA ASP A 139 -2.77 -15.36 -22.38
C ASP A 139 -3.49 -16.59 -22.92
N TYR A 140 -4.73 -16.74 -22.55
CA TYR A 140 -5.58 -17.85 -23.03
C TYR A 140 -5.91 -17.78 -24.53
N ASN A 141 -5.58 -16.65 -25.20
CA ASN A 141 -5.79 -16.47 -26.64
C ASN A 141 -4.56 -16.90 -27.45
N VAL A 142 -3.45 -17.24 -26.79
CA VAL A 142 -2.29 -17.80 -27.50
C VAL A 142 -2.70 -19.16 -28.04
N PRO A 143 -2.54 -19.41 -29.37
CA PRO A 143 -2.80 -20.72 -29.94
C PRO A 143 -2.01 -21.80 -29.18
N ALA A 144 -2.64 -22.93 -28.92
CA ALA A 144 -1.96 -24.04 -28.29
C ALA A 144 -0.68 -24.38 -29.09
N PRO A 145 0.46 -24.66 -28.44
CA PRO A 145 1.65 -25.10 -29.14
C PRO A 145 1.32 -26.34 -29.98
N ASN A 146 1.99 -26.46 -31.11
CA ASN A 146 1.82 -27.65 -31.95
C ASN A 146 2.02 -28.91 -31.11
N VAL A 147 1.10 -29.85 -31.27
CA VAL A 147 1.23 -31.17 -30.66
C VAL A 147 2.51 -31.80 -31.21
N ASN A 148 3.38 -32.27 -30.32
CA ASN A 148 4.59 -33.01 -30.73
C ASN A 148 4.19 -34.22 -31.62
N ASP A 149 5.10 -34.61 -32.50
CA ASP A 149 4.87 -35.77 -33.38
C ASP A 149 4.45 -37.00 -32.55
N VAL A 150 3.35 -37.59 -32.98
CA VAL A 150 2.81 -38.77 -32.28
C VAL A 150 3.78 -39.94 -32.48
N ALA A 151 4.35 -40.40 -31.38
CA ALA A 151 5.18 -41.63 -31.40
C ALA A 151 4.25 -42.85 -31.40
N ILE A 152 4.24 -43.58 -32.49
CA ILE A 152 3.52 -44.86 -32.61
C ILE A 152 4.52 -45.95 -32.25
N ILE A 153 4.30 -46.62 -31.13
CA ILE A 153 5.15 -47.70 -30.65
C ILE A 153 4.37 -49.02 -30.75
N GLN A 154 4.87 -49.92 -31.54
CA GLN A 154 4.37 -51.30 -31.56
C GLN A 154 5.18 -52.12 -30.60
N THR A 155 4.54 -52.76 -29.65
CA THR A 155 5.20 -53.69 -28.74
C THR A 155 5.64 -54.96 -29.49
N PRO A 156 6.80 -55.53 -29.16
CA PRO A 156 7.16 -56.86 -29.65
C PRO A 156 6.09 -57.87 -29.31
N GLY A 157 5.72 -58.70 -30.28
CA GLY A 157 4.57 -59.62 -30.19
C GLY A 157 4.66 -60.71 -29.10
N ASP A 158 5.82 -60.83 -28.46
CA ASP A 158 6.08 -61.76 -27.35
C ASP A 158 5.78 -61.15 -25.95
N VAL A 159 5.52 -59.82 -25.85
CA VAL A 159 5.32 -59.15 -24.57
C VAL A 159 3.90 -58.63 -24.39
N GLY A 160 3.15 -58.33 -25.44
CA GLY A 160 1.85 -57.64 -25.29
C GLY A 160 0.78 -57.92 -26.34
N GLY A 161 0.98 -58.91 -27.22
CA GLY A 161 0.03 -59.12 -28.30
C GLY A 161 0.10 -58.03 -29.39
N ASN A 162 -0.91 -57.94 -30.25
CA ASN A 162 -0.95 -56.98 -31.34
C ASN A 162 -1.51 -55.61 -30.89
N GLU A 163 -1.08 -55.07 -29.78
CA GLU A 163 -1.55 -53.80 -29.29
C GLU A 163 -0.67 -52.63 -29.75
N LEU A 164 -1.27 -51.57 -30.19
CA LEU A 164 -0.64 -50.36 -30.67
C LEU A 164 -0.75 -49.26 -29.58
N TYR A 165 0.40 -48.79 -29.09
CA TYR A 165 0.43 -47.71 -28.12
C TYR A 165 0.74 -46.37 -28.82
N ILE A 166 -0.09 -45.36 -28.51
CA ILE A 166 0.11 -43.99 -29.00
C ILE A 166 0.54 -43.14 -27.82
N GLY A 167 1.79 -42.67 -27.86
CA GLY A 167 2.32 -41.74 -26.85
C GLY A 167 2.31 -40.31 -27.37
N VAL A 168 1.74 -39.38 -26.59
CA VAL A 168 1.82 -37.95 -26.84
C VAL A 168 2.58 -37.35 -25.67
N ASN A 169 3.72 -36.70 -25.94
CA ASN A 169 4.42 -35.91 -24.93
C ASN A 169 3.77 -34.52 -24.82
N SER A 170 3.39 -34.15 -23.62
CA SER A 170 2.94 -32.82 -23.27
C SER A 170 4.11 -31.93 -22.84
#